data_fc50dcb5928865b561ff39609bb402ea
#
_entry.id   fc50dcb5928865b561ff39609bb402ea
#
_cell.length_a   1.000
_cell.length_b   1.000
_cell.length_c   1.000
_cell.angle_alpha   90.00
_cell.angle_beta   90.00
_cell.angle_gamma   90.00
#
_symmetry.space_group_name_H-M   'P 1'
#
loop_
_entity.id
_entity.type
_entity.pdbx_description
1 polymer ?
#
loop_
_entity_poly.entity_id
_entity_poly.type
_entity_poly.pdbx_seq_one_letter_code
_entity_poly.pdbx_strand_id
1 'polypeptide(L)'
;MTKSNNLLADYAAKKQDICIKNDTISDSLFREYGVNRGLRDVNGKGVLTGLTNISEIVSFKTGEDGSSVPCDGQLWYRGYNVKTLTNNLRPGEFGFEKIAYLLLFGQLPSESELAEFTEVLGRSRTLPTNFTRDVIMKAP
;
A
#
# COMPACT_ATOMS: atom_id res chain seq x y z
N MET A 1 2.15 -16.11 26.34
CA MET A 1 1.53 -14.98 25.59
C MET A 1 2.37 -13.69 25.52
N THR A 2 3.48 -13.55 26.24
CA THR A 2 4.14 -12.24 26.49
C THR A 2 5.24 -11.84 25.51
N LYS A 3 5.91 -12.75 24.81
CA LYS A 3 7.06 -12.38 23.94
C LYS A 3 6.67 -11.90 22.51
N SER A 4 5.55 -12.36 21.98
CA SER A 4 5.11 -11.98 20.62
C SER A 4 4.51 -10.55 20.58
N ASN A 5 3.81 -10.15 21.66
CA ASN A 5 3.22 -8.80 21.74
C ASN A 5 4.30 -7.71 21.88
N ASN A 6 5.43 -7.98 22.51
CA ASN A 6 6.51 -7.00 22.60
C ASN A 6 7.18 -6.75 21.25
N LEU A 7 7.46 -7.81 20.46
CA LEU A 7 8.15 -7.66 19.18
C LEU A 7 7.36 -6.79 18.19
N LEU A 8 6.04 -7.01 18.08
CA LEU A 8 5.17 -6.21 17.20
C LEU A 8 5.07 -4.76 17.68
N ALA A 9 4.91 -4.56 18.99
CA ALA A 9 4.83 -3.22 19.58
C ALA A 9 6.14 -2.43 19.40
N ASP A 10 7.28 -3.08 19.63
CA ASP A 10 8.61 -2.49 19.46
C ASP A 10 8.87 -2.12 17.99
N TYR A 11 8.47 -3.00 17.06
CA TYR A 11 8.58 -2.72 15.63
C TYR A 11 7.66 -1.59 15.20
N ALA A 12 6.42 -1.55 15.67
CA ALA A 12 5.47 -0.47 15.39
C ALA A 12 5.99 0.88 15.90
N ALA A 13 6.53 0.94 17.11
CA ALA A 13 7.14 2.13 17.67
C ALA A 13 8.35 2.60 16.84
N LYS A 14 9.21 1.68 16.41
CA LYS A 14 10.36 1.97 15.53
C LYS A 14 9.95 2.57 14.18
N LYS A 15 8.79 2.18 13.63
CA LYS A 15 8.31 2.63 12.31
C LYS A 15 7.28 3.77 12.37
N GLN A 16 6.88 4.21 13.56
CA GLN A 16 5.82 5.21 13.75
C GLN A 16 6.05 6.50 12.97
N ASP A 17 7.23 7.08 13.06
CA ASP A 17 7.53 8.37 12.41
C ASP A 17 7.44 8.29 10.88
N ILE A 18 7.92 7.19 10.30
CA ILE A 18 7.85 7.00 8.85
C ILE A 18 6.39 6.76 8.39
N CYS A 19 5.59 6.06 9.19
CA CYS A 19 4.17 5.89 8.91
C CYS A 19 3.43 7.22 8.94
N ILE A 20 3.61 8.04 9.98
CA ILE A 20 3.00 9.37 10.10
C ILE A 20 3.38 10.26 8.92
N LYS A 21 4.67 10.28 8.54
CA LYS A 21 5.14 11.05 7.38
C LYS A 21 4.47 10.63 6.08
N ASN A 22 4.26 9.32 5.88
CA ASN A 22 3.69 8.78 4.64
C ASN A 22 2.14 8.79 4.61
N ASP A 23 1.48 9.03 5.74
CA ASP A 23 0.02 9.11 5.87
C ASP A 23 -0.52 10.55 5.69
N THR A 24 0.37 11.51 5.49
CA THR A 24 0.00 12.92 5.39
C THR A 24 -0.07 13.37 3.93
N ILE A 25 -1.22 13.90 3.53
CA ILE A 25 -1.43 14.58 2.23
C ILE A 25 -1.73 16.03 2.52
N SER A 26 -0.94 16.95 1.92
CA SER A 26 -1.13 18.39 2.13
C SER A 26 -2.49 18.87 1.62
N ASP A 27 -3.20 19.67 2.40
CA ASP A 27 -4.46 20.31 1.99
C ASP A 27 -4.30 21.19 0.74
N SER A 28 -3.10 21.70 0.46
CA SER A 28 -2.83 22.48 -0.75
C SER A 28 -3.04 21.67 -2.03
N LEU A 29 -2.73 20.36 -1.99
CA LEU A 29 -2.86 19.46 -3.13
C LEU A 29 -4.32 19.27 -3.56
N PHE A 30 -5.27 19.30 -2.62
CA PHE A 30 -6.69 19.24 -2.96
C PHE A 30 -7.13 20.43 -3.81
N ARG A 31 -6.57 21.61 -3.54
CA ARG A 31 -6.85 22.82 -4.35
C ARG A 31 -6.10 22.81 -5.68
N GLU A 32 -4.83 22.41 -5.67
CA GLU A 32 -3.97 22.33 -6.84
C GLU A 32 -4.55 21.39 -7.90
N TYR A 33 -5.02 20.20 -7.47
CA TYR A 33 -5.60 19.18 -8.37
C TYR A 33 -7.12 19.30 -8.54
N GLY A 34 -7.77 20.33 -7.99
CA GLY A 34 -9.22 20.52 -8.10
C GLY A 34 -10.04 19.36 -7.54
N VAL A 35 -9.55 18.73 -6.47
CA VAL A 35 -10.18 17.55 -5.87
C VAL A 35 -11.31 17.94 -4.93
N ASN A 36 -12.51 17.42 -5.18
CA ASN A 36 -13.68 17.68 -4.38
C ASN A 36 -13.84 16.64 -3.25
N ARG A 37 -14.51 17.03 -2.17
CA ARG A 37 -14.87 16.11 -1.07
C ARG A 37 -16.16 15.32 -1.33
N GLY A 38 -16.97 15.74 -2.32
CA GLY A 38 -18.18 15.05 -2.76
C GLY A 38 -17.98 14.28 -4.05
N LEU A 39 -18.85 13.32 -4.34
CA LEU A 39 -18.74 12.44 -5.50
C LEU A 39 -19.29 13.04 -6.80
N ARG A 40 -20.02 14.16 -6.70
CA ARG A 40 -20.65 14.80 -7.87
C ARG A 40 -20.60 16.30 -7.73
N ASP A 41 -20.54 16.99 -8.89
CA ASP A 41 -20.71 18.43 -8.97
C ASP A 41 -22.19 18.83 -8.90
N VAL A 42 -22.46 20.13 -8.99
CA VAL A 42 -23.81 20.70 -8.96
C VAL A 42 -24.69 20.22 -10.13
N ASN A 43 -24.08 19.73 -11.22
CA ASN A 43 -24.77 19.23 -12.42
C ASN A 43 -24.94 17.71 -12.37
N GLY A 44 -24.59 17.06 -11.28
CA GLY A 44 -24.65 15.62 -11.12
C GLY A 44 -23.55 14.82 -11.83
N LYS A 45 -22.56 15.50 -12.46
CA LYS A 45 -21.42 14.87 -13.11
C LYS A 45 -20.44 14.33 -12.06
N GLY A 46 -19.84 13.19 -12.33
CA GLY A 46 -18.76 12.65 -11.49
C GLY A 46 -17.56 13.60 -11.43
N VAL A 47 -17.00 13.77 -10.25
CA VAL A 47 -15.86 14.65 -10.00
C VAL A 47 -14.69 13.86 -9.43
N LEU A 48 -13.47 14.40 -9.56
CA LEU A 48 -12.29 13.84 -8.93
C LEU A 48 -12.39 14.02 -7.41
N THR A 49 -12.39 12.92 -6.66
CA THR A 49 -12.47 12.92 -5.20
C THR A 49 -11.37 12.06 -4.59
N GLY A 50 -10.81 12.57 -3.51
CA GLY A 50 -9.73 11.90 -2.80
C GLY A 50 -8.38 12.01 -3.50
N LEU A 51 -7.34 11.94 -2.73
CA LEU A 51 -5.96 11.85 -3.16
C LEU A 51 -5.29 10.67 -2.50
N THR A 52 -4.38 10.03 -3.20
CA THR A 52 -3.51 9.00 -2.67
C THR A 52 -2.09 9.20 -3.18
N ASN A 53 -1.11 8.98 -2.30
CA ASN A 53 0.30 8.92 -2.65
C ASN A 53 0.83 7.48 -2.69
N ILE A 54 -0.07 6.49 -2.59
CA ILE A 54 0.27 5.06 -2.50
C ILE A 54 0.33 4.43 -3.88
N SER A 55 -0.64 4.74 -4.74
CA SER A 55 -0.74 4.11 -6.05
C SER A 55 -1.23 5.08 -7.12
N GLU A 56 -0.85 4.80 -8.36
CA GLU A 56 -1.28 5.50 -9.56
C GLU A 56 -1.65 4.49 -10.65
N ILE A 57 -2.76 4.74 -11.33
CA ILE A 57 -3.15 4.02 -12.53
C ILE A 57 -3.09 4.98 -13.70
N VAL A 58 -2.26 4.66 -14.70
CA VAL A 58 -2.14 5.40 -15.93
C VAL A 58 -2.78 4.59 -17.05
N SER A 59 -3.84 5.13 -17.66
CA SER A 59 -4.55 4.52 -18.80
C SER A 59 -4.70 5.47 -19.99
N PHE A 60 -4.30 6.72 -19.81
CA PHE A 60 -4.30 7.77 -20.83
C PHE A 60 -2.99 8.54 -20.77
N LYS A 61 -2.57 9.05 -21.91
CA LYS A 61 -1.44 9.98 -22.06
C LYS A 61 -1.87 11.21 -22.84
N THR A 62 -1.15 12.31 -22.67
CA THR A 62 -1.37 13.51 -23.47
C THR A 62 -0.80 13.31 -24.87
N GLY A 63 -1.63 13.46 -25.89
CA GLY A 63 -1.23 13.48 -27.31
C GLY A 63 -0.49 14.76 -27.67
N GLU A 64 0.07 14.81 -28.88
CA GLU A 64 0.80 15.98 -29.38
C GLU A 64 -0.10 17.22 -29.52
N ASP A 65 -1.37 17.01 -29.73
CA ASP A 65 -2.41 18.06 -29.85
C ASP A 65 -3.03 18.45 -28.48
N GLY A 66 -2.51 17.90 -27.38
CA GLY A 66 -3.04 18.11 -26.03
C GLY A 66 -4.28 17.26 -25.70
N SER A 67 -4.74 16.40 -26.62
CA SER A 67 -5.85 15.49 -26.37
C SER A 67 -5.45 14.34 -25.44
N SER A 68 -6.45 13.74 -24.78
CA SER A 68 -6.25 12.55 -23.96
C SER A 68 -6.34 11.30 -24.85
N VAL A 69 -5.24 10.57 -25.01
CA VAL A 69 -5.13 9.38 -25.84
C VAL A 69 -5.01 8.14 -24.95
N PRO A 70 -5.82 7.10 -25.14
CA PRO A 70 -5.68 5.83 -24.41
C PRO A 70 -4.27 5.23 -24.60
N CYS A 71 -3.74 4.63 -23.53
CA CYS A 71 -2.50 3.88 -23.58
C CYS A 71 -2.63 2.56 -22.80
N ASP A 72 -1.63 1.68 -22.96
CA ASP A 72 -1.59 0.46 -22.14
C ASP A 72 -1.64 0.82 -20.65
N GLY A 73 -2.52 0.14 -19.93
CA GLY A 73 -2.69 0.35 -18.50
C GLY A 73 -1.41 0.10 -17.72
N GLN A 74 -1.03 1.04 -16.88
CA GLN A 74 0.12 0.93 -16.00
C GLN A 74 -0.34 1.12 -14.56
N LEU A 75 0.20 0.29 -13.67
CA LEU A 75 0.00 0.41 -12.23
C LEU A 75 1.34 0.72 -11.56
N TRP A 76 1.33 1.74 -10.73
CA TRP A 76 2.49 2.19 -9.98
C TRP A 76 2.20 2.13 -8.48
N TYR A 77 3.15 1.64 -7.71
CA TYR A 77 3.12 1.63 -6.26
C TYR A 77 4.26 2.48 -5.72
N ARG A 78 3.94 3.56 -5.00
CA ARG A 78 4.94 4.49 -4.43
C ARG A 78 6.00 4.93 -5.45
N GLY A 79 5.59 5.15 -6.72
CA GLY A 79 6.49 5.56 -7.80
C GLY A 79 7.24 4.42 -8.52
N TYR A 80 6.98 3.16 -8.17
CA TYR A 80 7.56 1.99 -8.83
C TYR A 80 6.53 1.31 -9.73
N ASN A 81 6.88 1.06 -10.99
CA ASN A 81 6.02 0.29 -11.89
C ASN A 81 5.89 -1.16 -11.42
N VAL A 82 4.67 -1.67 -11.30
CA VAL A 82 4.39 -3.01 -10.76
C VAL A 82 5.03 -4.12 -11.60
N LYS A 83 5.05 -3.98 -12.93
CA LYS A 83 5.73 -4.96 -13.80
C LYS A 83 7.24 -5.03 -13.50
N THR A 84 7.87 -3.89 -13.25
CA THR A 84 9.29 -3.85 -12.87
C THR A 84 9.51 -4.48 -11.50
N LEU A 85 8.62 -4.19 -10.52
CA LEU A 85 8.70 -4.78 -9.19
C LEU A 85 8.61 -6.30 -9.24
N THR A 86 7.64 -6.85 -9.99
CA THR A 86 7.43 -8.30 -10.09
C THR A 86 8.55 -9.01 -10.88
N ASN A 87 9.04 -8.40 -11.97
CA ASN A 87 10.12 -8.98 -12.76
C ASN A 87 11.46 -9.02 -12.02
N ASN A 88 11.65 -8.15 -11.03
CA ASN A 88 12.86 -8.09 -10.21
C ASN A 88 12.80 -8.98 -8.96
N LEU A 89 11.72 -9.74 -8.76
CA LEU A 89 11.64 -10.72 -7.67
C LEU A 89 12.48 -11.96 -8.01
N ARG A 90 13.32 -12.37 -7.07
CA ARG A 90 14.13 -13.59 -7.22
C ARG A 90 13.30 -14.82 -6.79
N PRO A 91 13.56 -15.99 -7.36
CA PRO A 91 12.96 -17.23 -6.86
C PRO A 91 13.23 -17.42 -5.36
N GLY A 92 12.18 -17.67 -4.58
CA GLY A 92 12.29 -17.83 -3.12
C GLY A 92 12.32 -16.53 -2.31
N GLU A 93 12.28 -15.36 -2.96
CA GLU A 93 12.15 -14.07 -2.26
C GLU A 93 10.74 -13.89 -1.69
N PHE A 94 10.63 -13.25 -0.51
CA PHE A 94 9.37 -12.87 0.10
C PHE A 94 8.74 -11.67 -0.63
N GLY A 95 8.23 -11.91 -1.85
CA GLY A 95 7.73 -10.86 -2.73
C GLY A 95 6.50 -10.12 -2.16
N PHE A 96 5.58 -10.85 -1.50
CA PHE A 96 4.43 -10.24 -0.85
C PHE A 96 4.87 -9.27 0.25
N GLU A 97 5.74 -9.71 1.13
CA GLU A 97 6.25 -8.90 2.25
C GLU A 97 7.01 -7.67 1.77
N LYS A 98 7.80 -7.83 0.69
CA LYS A 98 8.53 -6.72 0.06
C LYS A 98 7.59 -5.64 -0.48
N ILE A 99 6.53 -6.02 -1.18
CA ILE A 99 5.53 -5.09 -1.71
C ILE A 99 4.70 -4.48 -0.57
N ALA A 100 4.29 -5.28 0.41
CA ALA A 100 3.58 -4.78 1.59
C ALA A 100 4.42 -3.74 2.35
N TYR A 101 5.73 -4.00 2.50
CA TYR A 101 6.66 -3.03 3.10
C TYR A 101 6.69 -1.71 2.31
N LEU A 102 6.82 -1.78 0.98
CA LEU A 102 6.80 -0.61 0.11
C LEU A 102 5.52 0.22 0.28
N LEU A 103 4.37 -0.43 0.28
CA LEU A 103 3.08 0.25 0.42
C LEU A 103 2.92 0.94 1.77
N LEU A 104 3.36 0.27 2.85
CA LEU A 104 3.26 0.80 4.22
C LEU A 104 4.28 1.90 4.50
N PHE A 105 5.53 1.70 4.10
CA PHE A 105 6.64 2.55 4.52
C PHE A 105 7.16 3.49 3.42
N GLY A 106 6.61 3.41 2.21
CA GLY A 106 6.89 4.34 1.11
C GLY A 106 8.22 4.12 0.38
N GLN A 107 8.99 3.09 0.74
CA GLN A 107 10.27 2.75 0.14
C GLN A 107 10.49 1.24 0.10
N LEU A 108 11.31 0.76 -0.83
CA LEU A 108 11.70 -0.64 -0.85
C LEU A 108 12.60 -0.97 0.35
N PRO A 109 12.40 -2.14 0.98
CA PRO A 109 13.22 -2.56 2.09
C PRO A 109 14.63 -2.95 1.62
N SER A 110 15.63 -2.70 2.47
CA SER A 110 16.91 -3.41 2.42
C SER A 110 16.72 -4.88 2.78
N GLU A 111 17.72 -5.73 2.54
CA GLU A 111 17.65 -7.16 2.90
C GLU A 111 17.42 -7.36 4.41
N SER A 112 18.06 -6.56 5.25
CA SER A 112 17.88 -6.63 6.70
C SER A 112 16.50 -6.17 7.16
N GLU A 113 15.94 -5.12 6.54
CA GLU A 113 14.60 -4.63 6.85
C GLU A 113 13.52 -5.63 6.40
N LEU A 114 13.70 -6.26 5.23
CA LEU A 114 12.79 -7.30 4.77
C LEU A 114 12.81 -8.51 5.71
N ALA A 115 13.99 -8.95 6.15
CA ALA A 115 14.11 -10.07 7.09
C ALA A 115 13.44 -9.76 8.42
N GLU A 116 13.67 -8.58 9.01
CA GLU A 116 13.02 -8.13 10.24
C GLU A 116 11.50 -8.08 10.09
N PHE A 117 11.00 -7.48 8.99
CA PHE A 117 9.57 -7.38 8.71
C PHE A 117 8.90 -8.74 8.55
N THR A 118 9.55 -9.64 7.80
CA THR A 118 9.06 -11.02 7.61
C THR A 118 9.00 -11.80 8.92
N GLU A 119 10.00 -11.61 9.79
CA GLU A 119 10.01 -12.23 11.13
C GLU A 119 8.85 -11.72 12.00
N VAL A 120 8.63 -10.41 12.04
CA VAL A 120 7.52 -9.80 12.80
C VAL A 120 6.18 -10.34 12.31
N LEU A 121 5.96 -10.35 10.98
CA LEU A 121 4.73 -10.90 10.40
C LEU A 121 4.56 -12.39 10.72
N GLY A 122 5.62 -13.19 10.59
CA GLY A 122 5.61 -14.60 10.89
C GLY A 122 5.21 -14.90 12.35
N ARG A 123 5.78 -14.17 13.29
CA ARG A 123 5.46 -14.30 14.72
C ARG A 123 4.06 -13.79 15.09
N SER A 124 3.47 -12.92 14.26
CA SER A 124 2.13 -12.37 14.47
C SER A 124 1.01 -13.25 13.89
N ARG A 125 1.35 -14.32 13.14
CA ARG A 125 0.37 -15.21 12.48
C ARG A 125 -0.23 -16.30 13.38
N THR A 126 0.05 -16.29 14.68
CA THR A 126 -0.50 -17.28 15.61
C THR A 126 -2.01 -17.09 15.77
N LEU A 127 -2.76 -18.15 15.59
CA LEU A 127 -4.20 -18.14 15.80
C LEU A 127 -4.54 -18.21 17.30
N PRO A 128 -5.66 -17.63 17.75
CA PRO A 128 -6.17 -17.79 19.11
C PRO A 128 -6.35 -19.26 19.47
N THR A 129 -6.22 -19.59 20.75
CA THR A 129 -6.47 -20.95 21.26
C THR A 129 -7.86 -21.43 20.85
N ASN A 130 -7.95 -22.63 20.33
CA ASN A 130 -9.19 -23.24 19.83
C ASN A 130 -9.80 -22.60 18.57
N PHE A 131 -9.16 -21.63 17.91
CA PHE A 131 -9.69 -21.00 16.69
C PHE A 131 -10.02 -22.04 15.61
N THR A 132 -9.14 -23.02 15.38
CA THR A 132 -9.38 -24.10 14.41
C THR A 132 -10.63 -24.88 14.75
N ARG A 133 -10.81 -25.30 16.03
CA ARG A 133 -11.97 -26.06 16.46
C ARG A 133 -13.27 -25.25 16.43
N ASP A 134 -13.23 -24.01 16.94
CA ASP A 134 -14.46 -23.25 17.23
C ASP A 134 -14.91 -22.38 16.03
N VAL A 135 -14.02 -22.10 15.09
CA VAL A 135 -14.33 -21.30 13.89
C VAL A 135 -14.21 -22.16 12.64
N ILE A 136 -13.03 -22.72 12.34
CA ILE A 136 -12.80 -23.40 11.05
C ILE A 136 -13.61 -24.69 10.94
N MET A 137 -13.60 -25.55 11.97
CA MET A 137 -14.30 -26.85 11.94
C MET A 137 -15.81 -26.74 12.10
N LYS A 138 -16.34 -25.59 12.53
CA LYS A 138 -17.78 -25.32 12.64
C LYS A 138 -18.32 -24.46 11.50
N ALA A 139 -17.48 -24.03 10.58
CA ALA A 139 -17.93 -23.31 9.39
C ALA A 139 -18.79 -24.25 8.51
N PRO A 140 -19.93 -23.79 7.98
CA PRO A 140 -20.81 -24.58 7.10
C PRO A 140 -20.13 -24.91 5.77
#